data_2a5cc799f6daf119a0e14a056527d696
#
_entry.id   2a5cc799f6daf119a0e14a056527d696
#
_cell.length_a   1.000
_cell.length_b   1.000
_cell.length_c   1.000
_cell.angle_alpha   90.00
_cell.angle_beta   90.00
_cell.angle_gamma   90.00
#
_symmetry.space_group_name_H-M   'P 1'
#
loop_
_entity.id
_entity.type
_entity.pdbx_description
1 polymer ?
#
loop_
_entity_poly.entity_id
_entity_poly.type
_entity_poly.pdbx_seq_one_letter_code
_entity_poly.pdbx_strand_id
1 'polypeptide(L)'
;MTGMVWKPDVTVAAVAERDGRFLFVEERASGRVVVNQPAGHLEDGETFLEAVIRETLEETAWQFQPTAVVGVYVWRPEHQSKTFLRIAFAGELGDHDPARPLDTGILRTRWLSRAELVAPRLRLRSPLVMQCVEDYLAGVRYPLALIN
;
A
#
# COMPACT_ATOMS: atom_id res chain seq x y z
N MET A 1 36.43 11.64 -4.55
CA MET A 1 35.57 10.62 -5.14
C MET A 1 34.26 10.56 -4.38
N THR A 2 33.18 10.65 -5.12
CA THR A 2 31.86 10.57 -4.53
C THR A 2 31.30 9.18 -4.81
N GLY A 3 31.13 8.36 -3.77
CA GLY A 3 30.42 7.13 -3.86
C GLY A 3 28.91 7.39 -3.88
N MET A 4 28.14 6.55 -4.56
CA MET A 4 26.70 6.58 -4.45
C MET A 4 26.28 6.14 -3.05
N VAL A 5 25.49 6.95 -2.37
CA VAL A 5 24.89 6.57 -1.11
C VAL A 5 23.68 5.68 -1.41
N TRP A 6 23.72 4.45 -0.89
CA TRP A 6 22.56 3.57 -1.00
C TRP A 6 21.40 4.10 -0.17
N LYS A 7 20.22 4.13 -0.77
CA LYS A 7 19.00 4.59 -0.09
C LYS A 7 17.85 3.64 -0.44
N PRO A 8 17.15 3.10 0.55
CA PRO A 8 15.93 2.37 0.27
C PRO A 8 14.80 3.34 -0.09
N ASP A 9 13.84 2.85 -0.88
CA ASP A 9 12.59 3.57 -1.10
C ASP A 9 11.66 3.27 0.08
N VAL A 10 11.33 4.30 0.85
CA VAL A 10 10.44 4.16 2.01
C VAL A 10 9.02 4.42 1.55
N THR A 11 8.16 3.43 1.75
CA THR A 11 6.78 3.47 1.30
C THR A 11 5.80 3.12 2.43
N VAL A 12 4.57 3.54 2.26
CA VAL A 12 3.46 3.23 3.15
C VAL A 12 2.38 2.52 2.36
N ALA A 13 1.55 1.72 3.04
CA ALA A 13 0.44 1.02 2.41
C ALA A 13 -0.73 0.91 3.38
N ALA A 14 -1.95 0.97 2.84
CA ALA A 14 -3.17 0.83 3.61
C ALA A 14 -3.79 -0.55 3.38
N VAL A 15 -4.11 -1.23 4.48
CA VAL A 15 -4.88 -2.47 4.47
C VAL A 15 -6.25 -2.14 5.05
N ALA A 16 -7.22 -1.95 4.17
CA ALA A 16 -8.59 -1.59 4.55
C ALA A 16 -9.55 -2.69 4.12
N GLU A 17 -10.18 -3.32 5.08
CA GLU A 17 -11.12 -4.40 4.84
C GLU A 17 -12.55 -3.94 5.06
N ARG A 18 -13.45 -4.41 4.22
CA ARG A 18 -14.89 -4.24 4.39
C ARG A 18 -15.59 -5.50 3.88
N ASP A 19 -16.32 -6.18 4.77
CA ASP A 19 -17.10 -7.38 4.42
C ASP A 19 -16.26 -8.48 3.74
N GLY A 20 -15.06 -8.72 4.26
CA GLY A 20 -14.16 -9.76 3.75
C GLY A 20 -13.40 -9.41 2.48
N ARG A 21 -13.52 -8.18 2.01
CA ARG A 21 -12.80 -7.67 0.84
C ARG A 21 -11.92 -6.51 1.23
N PHE A 22 -10.82 -6.38 0.51
CA PHE A 22 -9.83 -5.34 0.77
C PHE A 22 -9.85 -4.32 -0.37
N LEU A 23 -9.57 -3.08 -0.02
CA LEU A 23 -9.46 -2.01 -1.01
C LEU A 23 -8.10 -2.09 -1.68
N PHE A 24 -8.13 -2.22 -3.01
CA PHE A 24 -6.93 -2.23 -3.87
C PHE A 24 -7.06 -1.20 -4.98
N VAL A 25 -5.93 -0.93 -5.60
CA VAL A 25 -5.86 -0.13 -6.81
C VAL A 25 -5.31 -0.99 -7.95
N GLU A 26 -5.82 -0.74 -9.16
CA GLU A 26 -5.17 -1.20 -10.38
C GLU A 26 -4.36 -0.04 -10.93
N GLU A 27 -3.10 -0.30 -11.21
CA GLU A 27 -2.19 0.74 -11.68
C GLU A 27 -1.30 0.21 -12.80
N ARG A 28 -0.75 1.13 -13.58
CA ARG A 28 0.25 0.79 -14.58
C ARG A 28 1.63 0.84 -13.94
N ALA A 29 2.36 -0.26 -14.05
CA ALA A 29 3.74 -0.35 -13.57
C ALA A 29 4.55 -1.09 -14.62
N SER A 30 5.60 -0.43 -15.14
CA SER A 30 6.48 -1.01 -16.16
C SER A 30 5.73 -1.57 -17.36
N GLY A 31 4.72 -0.83 -17.84
CA GLY A 31 3.92 -1.22 -19.00
C GLY A 31 2.87 -2.29 -18.74
N ARG A 32 2.67 -2.69 -17.48
CA ARG A 32 1.72 -3.73 -17.10
C ARG A 32 0.69 -3.18 -16.12
N VAL A 33 -0.48 -3.80 -16.11
CA VAL A 33 -1.52 -3.50 -15.13
C VAL A 33 -1.33 -4.43 -13.94
N VAL A 34 -1.15 -3.85 -12.77
CA VAL A 34 -0.92 -4.59 -11.53
C VAL A 34 -1.87 -4.12 -10.45
N VAL A 35 -2.07 -4.96 -9.45
CA VAL A 35 -2.90 -4.68 -8.27
C VAL A 35 -1.98 -4.45 -7.07
N ASN A 36 -2.27 -3.41 -6.32
CA ASN A 36 -1.52 -3.07 -5.12
C ASN A 36 -2.47 -2.55 -4.04
N GLN A 37 -2.05 -2.59 -2.79
CA GLN A 37 -2.73 -1.79 -1.79
C GLN A 37 -2.62 -0.31 -2.20
N PRO A 38 -3.52 0.56 -1.72
CA PRO A 38 -3.23 1.99 -1.78
C PRO A 38 -1.90 2.23 -1.09
N ALA A 39 -0.92 2.76 -1.82
CA ALA A 39 0.46 2.80 -1.36
C ALA A 39 1.26 3.84 -2.12
N GLY A 40 2.32 4.34 -1.50
CA GLY A 40 3.21 5.27 -2.14
C GLY A 40 4.37 5.68 -1.25
N HIS A 41 5.20 6.58 -1.76
CA HIS A 41 6.42 7.00 -1.10
C HIS A 41 6.15 8.01 0.01
N LEU A 42 6.92 7.87 1.10
CA LEU A 42 7.01 8.91 2.11
C LEU A 42 7.62 10.16 1.47
N GLU A 43 7.00 11.31 1.70
CA GLU A 43 7.53 12.59 1.23
C GLU A 43 8.30 13.30 2.35
N ASP A 44 9.20 14.17 1.96
CA ASP A 44 10.01 14.96 2.90
C ASP A 44 9.10 15.77 3.83
N GLY A 45 9.37 15.68 5.12
CA GLY A 45 8.60 16.39 6.13
C GLY A 45 7.32 15.72 6.58
N GLU A 46 6.96 14.59 5.99
CA GLU A 46 5.75 13.84 6.32
C GLU A 46 6.00 12.80 7.39
N THR A 47 5.03 12.59 8.28
CA THR A 47 5.01 11.40 9.12
C THR A 47 4.48 10.21 8.32
N PHE A 48 4.71 8.98 8.79
CA PHE A 48 4.15 7.80 8.12
C PHE A 48 2.63 7.81 8.11
N LEU A 49 2.01 8.29 9.19
CA LEU A 49 0.55 8.39 9.26
C LEU A 49 0.01 9.38 8.23
N GLU A 50 0.65 10.53 8.13
CA GLU A 50 0.28 11.53 7.11
C GLU A 50 0.43 10.95 5.70
N ALA A 51 1.51 10.22 5.46
CA ALA A 51 1.77 9.63 4.15
C ALA A 51 0.70 8.62 3.75
N VAL A 52 0.32 7.71 4.63
CA VAL A 52 -0.68 6.68 4.30
C VAL A 52 -2.07 7.30 4.12
N ILE A 53 -2.40 8.32 4.88
CA ILE A 53 -3.66 9.05 4.72
C ILE A 53 -3.70 9.73 3.36
N ARG A 54 -2.63 10.43 3.00
CA ARG A 54 -2.51 11.14 1.73
C ARG A 54 -2.57 10.18 0.54
N GLU A 55 -1.76 9.12 0.57
CA GLU A 55 -1.71 8.16 -0.54
C GLU A 55 -3.05 7.45 -0.76
N THR A 56 -3.72 7.08 0.32
CA THR A 56 -5.03 6.43 0.19
C THR A 56 -6.05 7.38 -0.44
N LEU A 57 -6.05 8.64 -0.02
CA LEU A 57 -6.95 9.64 -0.59
C LEU A 57 -6.65 9.91 -2.06
N GLU A 58 -5.37 10.07 -2.41
CA GLU A 58 -4.96 10.37 -3.79
C GLU A 58 -5.25 9.21 -4.74
N GLU A 59 -5.10 7.97 -4.27
CA GLU A 59 -5.25 6.80 -5.13
C GLU A 59 -6.67 6.21 -5.15
N THR A 60 -7.48 6.48 -4.14
CA THR A 60 -8.79 5.85 -4.02
C THR A 60 -9.94 6.81 -3.77
N ALA A 61 -9.66 8.06 -3.45
CA ALA A 61 -10.65 9.06 -3.03
C ALA A 61 -11.35 8.71 -1.70
N TRP A 62 -10.80 7.77 -0.94
CA TRP A 62 -11.29 7.44 0.40
C TRP A 62 -10.47 8.14 1.48
N GLN A 63 -11.16 8.68 2.48
CA GLN A 63 -10.53 9.07 3.73
C GLN A 63 -10.14 7.80 4.48
N PHE A 64 -8.93 7.77 5.03
CA PHE A 64 -8.41 6.61 5.75
C PHE A 64 -7.95 7.04 7.13
N GLN A 65 -8.38 6.29 8.15
CA GLN A 65 -7.94 6.47 9.53
C GLN A 65 -7.12 5.26 9.94
N PRO A 66 -5.78 5.35 9.95
CA PRO A 66 -4.94 4.25 10.42
C PRO A 66 -5.20 3.99 11.92
N THR A 67 -5.29 2.72 12.29
CA THR A 67 -5.55 2.30 13.67
C THR A 67 -4.46 1.41 14.24
N ALA A 68 -3.68 0.75 13.39
CA ALA A 68 -2.60 -0.14 13.83
C ALA A 68 -1.58 -0.31 12.72
N VAL A 69 -0.38 -0.73 13.08
CA VAL A 69 0.64 -1.18 12.13
C VAL A 69 0.43 -2.68 11.91
N VAL A 70 0.37 -3.09 10.66
CA VAL A 70 0.30 -4.51 10.28
C VAL A 70 1.69 -5.11 10.20
N GLY A 71 2.64 -4.35 9.67
CA GLY A 71 4.01 -4.82 9.58
C GLY A 71 4.95 -3.80 8.94
N VAL A 72 6.23 -4.12 9.07
CA VAL A 72 7.32 -3.39 8.42
C VAL A 72 8.07 -4.42 7.58
N TYR A 73 8.16 -4.17 6.29
CA TYR A 73 8.65 -5.14 5.31
C TYR A 73 9.82 -4.57 4.53
N VAL A 74 10.82 -5.41 4.29
CA VAL A 74 11.92 -5.07 3.39
C VAL A 74 11.87 -6.04 2.21
N TRP A 75 11.85 -5.50 1.01
CA TRP A 75 11.81 -6.30 -0.20
C TRP A 75 12.77 -5.74 -1.24
N ARG A 76 13.59 -6.61 -1.78
CA ARG A 76 14.50 -6.30 -2.87
C ARG A 76 14.13 -7.14 -4.08
N PRO A 77 13.54 -6.55 -5.13
CA PRO A 77 13.24 -7.30 -6.35
C PRO A 77 14.51 -7.85 -6.99
N GLU A 78 14.40 -9.04 -7.57
CA GLU A 78 15.47 -9.59 -8.39
C GLU A 78 15.67 -8.68 -9.60
N HIS A 79 16.91 -8.58 -10.07
CA HIS A 79 17.28 -7.79 -11.24
C HIS A 79 17.05 -6.28 -11.12
N GLN A 80 16.83 -5.78 -9.93
CA GLN A 80 16.76 -4.36 -9.65
C GLN A 80 17.71 -3.99 -8.52
N SER A 81 18.23 -2.76 -8.59
CA SER A 81 19.10 -2.24 -7.54
C SER A 81 18.33 -1.57 -6.40
N LYS A 82 17.01 -1.60 -6.45
CA LYS A 82 16.16 -0.96 -5.46
C LYS A 82 15.84 -1.89 -4.30
N THR A 83 15.78 -1.33 -3.11
CA THR A 83 15.22 -1.98 -1.93
C THR A 83 14.04 -1.15 -1.46
N PHE A 84 12.91 -1.81 -1.22
CA PHE A 84 11.72 -1.15 -0.69
C PHE A 84 11.57 -1.47 0.78
N LEU A 85 11.30 -0.44 1.57
CA LEU A 85 10.90 -0.58 2.96
C LEU A 85 9.44 -0.13 3.03
N ARG A 86 8.54 -1.07 3.27
CA ARG A 86 7.11 -0.79 3.35
C ARG A 86 6.63 -0.85 4.78
N ILE A 87 5.89 0.16 5.19
CA ILE A 87 5.15 0.15 6.44
C ILE A 87 3.68 0.08 6.09
N ALA A 88 3.02 -1.02 6.51
CA ALA A 88 1.61 -1.25 6.23
C ALA A 88 0.76 -0.97 7.46
N PHE A 89 -0.35 -0.28 7.25
CA PHE A 89 -1.29 0.11 8.29
C PHE A 89 -2.64 -0.53 8.06
N ALA A 90 -3.24 -1.07 9.12
CA ALA A 90 -4.66 -1.34 9.15
C ALA A 90 -5.39 -0.08 9.57
N GLY A 91 -6.62 0.06 9.13
CA GLY A 91 -7.41 1.22 9.52
C GLY A 91 -8.81 1.17 8.94
N GLU A 92 -9.53 2.25 9.14
CA GLU A 92 -10.91 2.35 8.75
C GLU A 92 -11.10 3.41 7.67
N LEU A 93 -12.03 3.16 6.77
CA LEU A 93 -12.39 4.12 5.74
C LEU A 93 -13.50 5.03 6.25
N GLY A 94 -13.34 6.32 6.00
CA GLY A 94 -14.34 7.33 6.27
C GLY A 94 -15.12 7.67 5.01
N ASP A 95 -15.16 8.96 4.65
CA ASP A 95 -15.90 9.43 3.50
C ASP A 95 -15.21 9.07 2.19
N HIS A 96 -16.01 8.83 1.16
CA HIS A 96 -15.55 8.61 -0.21
C HIS A 96 -16.07 9.74 -1.10
N ASP A 97 -15.18 10.33 -1.88
CA ASP A 97 -15.55 11.35 -2.85
C ASP A 97 -15.44 10.78 -4.27
N PRO A 98 -16.57 10.30 -4.85
CA PRO A 98 -16.53 9.69 -6.18
C PRO A 98 -16.18 10.68 -7.30
N ALA A 99 -16.26 11.97 -7.04
CA ALA A 99 -15.93 13.01 -8.02
C ALA A 99 -14.43 13.35 -8.03
N ARG A 100 -13.67 12.92 -7.02
CA ARG A 100 -12.24 13.21 -6.97
C ARG A 100 -11.49 12.41 -8.02
N PRO A 101 -10.72 13.06 -8.90
CA PRO A 101 -9.88 12.33 -9.85
C PRO A 101 -8.78 11.60 -9.09
N LEU A 102 -8.49 10.38 -9.52
CA LEU A 102 -7.43 9.56 -8.94
C LEU A 102 -6.08 9.97 -9.54
N ASP A 103 -5.00 9.68 -8.80
CA ASP A 103 -3.65 9.97 -9.26
C ASP A 103 -3.36 9.39 -10.64
N THR A 104 -2.48 10.07 -11.36
CA THR A 104 -1.99 9.60 -12.66
C THR A 104 -1.40 8.20 -12.52
N GLY A 105 -1.82 7.31 -13.43
CA GLY A 105 -1.38 5.91 -13.41
C GLY A 105 -2.31 4.96 -12.68
N ILE A 106 -3.19 5.47 -11.83
CA ILE A 106 -4.23 4.67 -11.21
C ILE A 106 -5.38 4.52 -12.20
N LEU A 107 -5.72 3.28 -12.54
CA LEU A 107 -6.79 2.99 -13.49
C LEU A 107 -8.14 2.92 -12.80
N ARG A 108 -8.20 2.28 -11.65
CA ARG A 108 -9.43 2.16 -10.85
C ARG A 108 -9.13 1.57 -9.49
N THR A 109 -10.10 1.67 -8.59
CA THR A 109 -10.10 0.93 -7.32
C THR A 109 -10.80 -0.41 -7.51
N ARG A 110 -10.42 -1.39 -6.68
CA ARG A 110 -11.08 -2.69 -6.65
C ARG A 110 -11.23 -3.17 -5.21
N TRP A 111 -12.32 -3.88 -4.98
CA TRP A 111 -12.54 -4.58 -3.73
C TRP A 111 -12.35 -6.07 -4.00
N LEU A 112 -11.32 -6.67 -3.41
CA LEU A 112 -10.96 -8.06 -3.67
C LEU A 112 -10.78 -8.81 -2.35
N SER A 113 -11.33 -10.02 -2.32
CA SER A 113 -11.10 -10.95 -1.22
C SER A 113 -9.71 -11.59 -1.35
N ARG A 114 -9.24 -12.22 -0.27
CA ARG A 114 -8.00 -12.98 -0.34
C ARG A 114 -8.07 -14.08 -1.41
N ALA A 115 -9.20 -14.77 -1.52
CA ALA A 115 -9.38 -15.81 -2.53
C ALA A 115 -9.27 -15.26 -3.95
N GLU A 116 -9.78 -14.06 -4.20
CA GLU A 116 -9.69 -13.42 -5.50
C GLU A 116 -8.26 -13.00 -5.85
N LEU A 117 -7.43 -12.71 -4.85
CA LEU A 117 -6.04 -12.29 -5.07
C LEU A 117 -5.16 -13.41 -5.64
N VAL A 118 -5.53 -14.66 -5.47
CA VAL A 118 -4.76 -15.80 -6.00
C VAL A 118 -5.19 -16.20 -7.41
N ALA A 119 -6.14 -15.48 -8.02
CA ALA A 119 -6.60 -15.76 -9.37
C ALA A 119 -5.43 -15.61 -10.38
N PRO A 120 -5.26 -16.58 -11.32
CA PRO A 120 -4.10 -16.55 -12.24
C PRO A 120 -4.03 -15.32 -13.13
N ARG A 121 -5.16 -14.68 -13.41
CA ARG A 121 -5.23 -13.47 -14.25
C ARG A 121 -4.78 -12.21 -13.53
N LEU A 122 -4.77 -12.25 -12.20
CA LEU A 122 -4.45 -11.09 -11.38
C LEU A 122 -2.94 -11.03 -11.18
N ARG A 123 -2.38 -9.89 -11.47
CA ARG A 123 -0.94 -9.64 -11.27
C ARG A 123 -0.78 -8.69 -10.09
N LEU A 124 -0.18 -9.19 -9.02
CA LEU A 124 0.12 -8.37 -7.86
C LEU A 124 1.41 -7.57 -8.10
N ARG A 125 1.44 -6.33 -7.61
CA ARG A 125 2.58 -5.44 -7.77
C ARG A 125 3.88 -6.04 -7.23
N SER A 126 3.80 -6.73 -6.10
CA SER A 126 4.93 -7.36 -5.44
C SER A 126 4.44 -8.44 -4.49
N PRO A 127 5.36 -9.30 -3.98
CA PRO A 127 5.01 -10.27 -2.94
C PRO A 127 4.45 -9.62 -1.67
N LEU A 128 4.76 -8.36 -1.43
CA LEU A 128 4.29 -7.64 -0.23
C LEU A 128 2.77 -7.45 -0.22
N VAL A 129 2.13 -7.45 -1.39
CA VAL A 129 0.66 -7.28 -1.47
C VAL A 129 -0.03 -8.41 -0.73
N MET A 130 0.32 -9.66 -1.01
CA MET A 130 -0.25 -10.82 -0.33
C MET A 130 0.24 -10.92 1.12
N GLN A 131 1.51 -10.60 1.37
CA GLN A 131 2.06 -10.65 2.71
C GLN A 131 1.30 -9.74 3.68
N CYS A 132 0.96 -8.54 3.25
CA CYS A 132 0.18 -7.60 4.07
C CYS A 132 -1.20 -8.17 4.38
N VAL A 133 -1.87 -8.79 3.41
CA VAL A 133 -3.19 -9.40 3.61
C VAL A 133 -3.10 -10.57 4.57
N GLU A 134 -2.11 -11.44 4.41
CA GLU A 134 -1.91 -12.61 5.28
C GLU A 134 -1.67 -12.18 6.73
N ASP A 135 -0.81 -11.20 6.94
CA ASP A 135 -0.50 -10.73 8.29
C ASP A 135 -1.73 -10.07 8.93
N TYR A 136 -2.47 -9.29 8.14
CA TYR A 136 -3.72 -8.70 8.60
C TYR A 136 -4.72 -9.78 9.04
N LEU A 137 -4.91 -10.81 8.22
CA LEU A 137 -5.85 -11.90 8.51
C LEU A 137 -5.39 -12.76 9.68
N ALA A 138 -4.08 -12.86 9.92
CA ALA A 138 -3.52 -13.53 11.08
C ALA A 138 -3.72 -12.74 12.38
N GLY A 139 -4.28 -11.53 12.29
CA GLY A 139 -4.54 -10.68 13.45
C GLY A 139 -3.35 -9.87 13.92
N VAL A 140 -2.30 -9.76 13.09
CA VAL A 140 -1.11 -8.98 13.46
C VAL A 140 -1.46 -7.51 13.54
N ARG A 141 -1.29 -6.92 14.72
CA ARG A 141 -1.56 -5.51 14.99
C ARG A 141 -0.52 -4.99 15.99
N TYR A 142 0.19 -3.97 15.59
CA TYR A 142 1.12 -3.27 16.49
C TYR A 142 0.59 -1.87 16.74
N PRO A 143 0.84 -1.31 17.92
CA PRO A 143 0.34 0.03 18.23
C PRO A 143 0.99 1.08 17.32
N LEU A 144 0.21 2.11 16.97
CA LEU A 144 0.72 3.23 16.17
C LEU A 144 1.90 3.95 16.81
N ALA A 145 2.00 3.89 18.14
CA ALA A 145 3.12 4.46 18.86
C ALA A 145 4.48 3.86 18.46
N LEU A 146 4.47 2.68 17.82
CA LEU A 146 5.68 2.07 17.27
C LEU A 146 6.28 2.92 16.14
N ILE A 147 5.41 3.61 15.41
CA ILE A 147 5.76 4.40 14.22
C ILE A 147 5.43 5.87 14.51
N ASN A 148 6.33 6.52 15.12
CA ASN A 148 6.07 7.91 15.47
C ASN A 148 7.10 8.85 14.83
#